data_a6684a4afcf097cdd02332fe43c704e7
#
_entry.id   a6684a4afcf097cdd02332fe43c704e7
#
_cell.length_a   1.000
_cell.length_b   1.000
_cell.length_c   1.000
_cell.angle_alpha   90.00
_cell.angle_beta   90.00
_cell.angle_gamma   90.00
#
_symmetry.space_group_name_H-M   'P 1'
#
loop_
_entity.id
_entity.type
_entity.pdbx_description
1 polymer ?
#
loop_
_entity_poly.entity_id
_entity_poly.type
_entity_poly.pdbx_seq_one_letter_code
_entity_poly.pdbx_strand_id
1 'polypeptide(L)'
;SRGLGDVYKRQTVYNINMVDDKPSVYCYGKRAELREVKTPQAGDIMQDKDYSHVAIVKDCQGTTATLIEQNYKWTWNDTVYTVKNRKVLTNNHYFYRLYINGVAQSLDIDTTRPVIANAGCENITGKGYTVKADISDNRAVASVKVSTYFEGNKAKTISRVYTSAVSSLSHPVKVADLGGKDGYYVTTITATDEAGNSSEQVIKTYVDTT
;
A
#
# COMPACT_ATOMS: atom_id res chain seq x y z
N SER A 1 -4.74 -37.77 -5.89
CA SER A 1 -3.97 -36.53 -5.68
C SER A 1 -4.97 -35.43 -5.33
N ARG A 2 -4.94 -34.97 -4.09
CA ARG A 2 -5.73 -33.81 -3.66
C ARG A 2 -5.02 -32.58 -4.22
N GLY A 3 -5.64 -31.91 -5.21
CA GLY A 3 -5.08 -30.75 -5.85
C GLY A 3 -4.95 -29.54 -4.90
N LEU A 4 -4.04 -28.65 -5.21
CA LEU A 4 -3.82 -27.35 -4.51
C LEU A 4 -5.12 -26.57 -4.26
N GLY A 5 -6.15 -26.74 -5.09
CA GLY A 5 -7.48 -26.16 -4.90
C GLY A 5 -8.18 -26.55 -3.59
N ASP A 6 -7.87 -27.74 -3.03
CA ASP A 6 -8.43 -28.19 -1.75
C ASP A 6 -7.78 -27.50 -0.55
N VAL A 7 -6.50 -27.10 -0.68
CA VAL A 7 -5.77 -26.37 0.36
C VAL A 7 -6.31 -24.94 0.48
N TYR A 8 -6.59 -24.29 -0.64
CA TYR A 8 -7.13 -22.93 -0.65
C TYR A 8 -8.60 -22.88 -0.22
N LYS A 9 -9.41 -23.88 -0.57
CA LYS A 9 -10.78 -24.01 -0.05
C LYS A 9 -10.80 -24.19 1.48
N ARG A 10 -9.76 -24.75 2.07
CA ARG A 10 -9.64 -24.92 3.53
C ARG A 10 -9.13 -23.69 4.26
N GLN A 11 -8.51 -22.74 3.59
CA GLN A 11 -8.16 -21.43 4.18
C GLN A 11 -9.34 -20.45 4.18
N THR A 12 -10.38 -20.77 3.47
CA THR A 12 -11.62 -20.02 3.46
C THR A 12 -12.47 -20.49 4.65
N VAL A 13 -13.17 -19.63 5.27
CA VAL A 13 -14.20 -19.65 6.30
C VAL A 13 -14.79 -21.02 6.76
N TYR A 14 -14.43 -22.13 6.11
CA TYR A 14 -14.83 -23.49 6.48
C TYR A 14 -14.32 -23.96 7.85
N ASN A 15 -13.39 -23.27 8.48
CA ASN A 15 -12.98 -23.52 9.86
C ASN A 15 -13.70 -22.61 10.87
N ILE A 16 -14.75 -21.91 10.46
CA ILE A 16 -15.65 -21.26 11.41
C ILE A 16 -16.51 -22.36 11.99
N ASN A 17 -16.08 -22.87 13.15
CA ASN A 17 -16.93 -23.75 13.93
C ASN A 17 -18.10 -22.93 14.47
N MET A 18 -19.33 -23.35 14.15
CA MET A 18 -20.52 -22.81 14.76
C MET A 18 -20.59 -23.36 16.19
N VAL A 19 -20.50 -22.48 17.18
CA VAL A 19 -20.76 -22.79 18.57
C VAL A 19 -22.02 -22.05 18.95
N ASP A 20 -23.07 -22.78 19.33
CA ASP A 20 -24.39 -22.24 19.61
C ASP A 20 -24.95 -21.36 18.46
N ASP A 21 -24.86 -21.87 17.21
CA ASP A 21 -25.25 -21.19 15.98
C ASP A 21 -24.52 -19.86 15.72
N LYS A 22 -23.41 -19.62 16.41
CA LYS A 22 -22.55 -18.45 16.19
C LYS A 22 -21.21 -18.87 15.61
N PRO A 23 -20.76 -18.22 14.52
CA PRO A 23 -19.45 -18.50 13.97
C PRO A 23 -18.36 -18.12 14.98
N SER A 24 -17.50 -19.08 15.34
CA SER A 24 -16.38 -18.85 16.21
C SER A 24 -15.08 -19.26 15.53
N VAL A 25 -14.03 -18.47 15.70
CA VAL A 25 -12.68 -18.77 15.24
C VAL A 25 -11.69 -18.58 16.37
N TYR A 26 -10.63 -19.38 16.38
CA TYR A 26 -9.51 -19.17 17.29
C TYR A 26 -8.42 -18.36 16.58
N CYS A 27 -8.07 -17.22 17.15
CA CYS A 27 -7.01 -16.36 16.65
C CYS A 27 -5.95 -16.21 17.75
N TYR A 28 -4.74 -16.72 17.51
CA TYR A 28 -3.63 -16.69 18.50
C TYR A 28 -3.99 -17.23 19.89
N GLY A 29 -4.74 -18.33 19.95
CA GLY A 29 -5.19 -18.93 21.21
C GLY A 29 -6.27 -18.16 21.96
N LYS A 30 -6.80 -17.08 21.40
CA LYS A 30 -7.92 -16.31 21.95
C LYS A 30 -9.20 -16.67 21.22
N ARG A 31 -10.29 -16.75 21.97
CA ARG A 31 -11.61 -16.96 21.37
C ARG A 31 -11.98 -15.73 20.54
N ALA A 32 -12.21 -15.95 19.26
CA ALA A 32 -12.71 -14.96 18.35
C ALA A 32 -14.14 -15.32 17.94
N GLU A 33 -14.94 -14.33 17.67
CA GLU A 33 -16.35 -14.44 17.25
C GLU A 33 -16.55 -13.60 16.00
N LEU A 34 -17.24 -14.15 15.00
CA LEU A 34 -17.73 -13.40 13.85
C LEU A 34 -19.19 -13.05 14.04
N ARG A 35 -19.52 -11.77 13.97
CA ARG A 35 -20.89 -11.28 14.04
C ARG A 35 -21.30 -10.65 12.72
N GLU A 36 -22.47 -11.04 12.24
CA GLU A 36 -23.06 -10.41 11.05
C GLU A 36 -23.29 -8.92 11.30
N VAL A 37 -22.92 -8.10 10.31
CA VAL A 37 -23.11 -6.65 10.34
C VAL A 37 -23.86 -6.18 9.09
N LYS A 38 -24.74 -5.21 9.24
CA LYS A 38 -25.47 -4.59 8.12
C LYS A 38 -24.71 -3.42 7.50
N THR A 39 -23.84 -2.79 8.27
CA THR A 39 -23.00 -1.69 7.84
C THR A 39 -21.53 -2.14 7.92
N PRO A 40 -20.99 -2.66 6.82
CA PRO A 40 -19.60 -3.13 6.82
C PRO A 40 -18.61 -1.96 6.89
N GLN A 41 -17.44 -2.26 7.43
CA GLN A 41 -16.29 -1.34 7.50
C GLN A 41 -15.01 -2.07 7.08
N ALA A 42 -13.92 -1.33 6.93
CA ALA A 42 -12.62 -1.91 6.64
C ALA A 42 -12.25 -3.01 7.66
N GLY A 43 -11.84 -4.17 7.13
CA GLY A 43 -11.49 -5.35 7.92
C GLY A 43 -12.62 -6.35 8.12
N ASP A 44 -13.86 -6.01 7.82
CA ASP A 44 -14.94 -6.97 7.82
C ASP A 44 -14.75 -8.01 6.72
N ILE A 45 -15.26 -9.20 6.94
CA ILE A 45 -15.23 -10.31 5.99
C ILE A 45 -16.54 -10.27 5.18
N MET A 46 -16.43 -10.16 3.86
CA MET A 46 -17.56 -10.35 2.96
C MET A 46 -17.67 -11.82 2.58
N GLN A 47 -18.86 -12.32 2.48
CA GLN A 47 -19.20 -13.66 1.99
C GLN A 47 -20.35 -13.59 0.98
N ASP A 48 -20.18 -14.29 -0.16
CA ASP A 48 -21.27 -14.45 -1.13
C ASP A 48 -22.41 -15.26 -0.52
N LYS A 49 -23.64 -14.95 -0.90
CA LYS A 49 -24.83 -15.64 -0.37
C LYS A 49 -24.89 -17.13 -0.71
N ASP A 50 -24.23 -17.55 -1.77
CA ASP A 50 -24.08 -18.96 -2.17
C ASP A 50 -22.88 -19.64 -1.51
N TYR A 51 -22.18 -18.92 -0.60
CA TYR A 51 -20.99 -19.38 0.12
C TYR A 51 -19.81 -19.77 -0.80
N SER A 52 -19.81 -19.30 -2.04
CA SER A 52 -18.78 -19.67 -3.03
C SER A 52 -17.49 -18.88 -2.88
N HIS A 53 -17.55 -17.69 -2.28
CA HIS A 53 -16.41 -16.80 -2.19
C HIS A 53 -16.42 -15.94 -0.91
N VAL A 54 -15.22 -15.59 -0.45
CA VAL A 54 -14.99 -14.64 0.65
C VAL A 54 -13.95 -13.61 0.27
N ALA A 55 -14.08 -12.42 0.85
CA ALA A 55 -13.15 -11.31 0.65
C ALA A 55 -13.03 -10.46 1.91
N ILE A 56 -12.02 -9.59 1.96
CA ILE A 56 -11.85 -8.59 3.02
C ILE A 56 -12.40 -7.24 2.51
N VAL A 57 -13.20 -6.59 3.32
CA VAL A 57 -13.65 -5.22 3.04
C VAL A 57 -12.49 -4.27 3.23
N LYS A 58 -12.14 -3.54 2.16
CA LYS A 58 -11.14 -2.47 2.19
C LYS A 58 -11.75 -1.17 2.69
N ASP A 59 -12.96 -0.87 2.21
CA ASP A 59 -13.69 0.36 2.49
C ASP A 59 -15.19 0.15 2.21
N CYS A 60 -16.04 0.95 2.84
CA CYS A 60 -17.47 0.96 2.56
C CYS A 60 -18.02 2.39 2.55
N GLN A 61 -18.67 2.75 1.45
CA GLN A 61 -19.31 4.05 1.28
C GLN A 61 -20.81 3.85 0.99
N GLY A 62 -21.65 4.22 1.95
CA GLY A 62 -23.09 4.00 1.88
C GLY A 62 -23.40 2.50 1.70
N THR A 63 -23.99 2.13 0.56
CA THR A 63 -24.37 0.75 0.24
C THR A 63 -23.35 0.02 -0.64
N THR A 64 -22.16 0.54 -0.81
CA THR A 64 -21.12 -0.04 -1.68
C THR A 64 -19.87 -0.35 -0.88
N ALA A 65 -19.51 -1.63 -0.80
CA ALA A 65 -18.26 -2.09 -0.22
C ALA A 65 -17.20 -2.31 -1.32
N THR A 66 -15.97 -1.87 -1.05
CA THR A 66 -14.78 -2.13 -1.87
C THR A 66 -13.99 -3.26 -1.24
N LEU A 67 -13.60 -4.25 -2.03
CA LEU A 67 -13.02 -5.50 -1.55
C LEU A 67 -11.56 -5.67 -1.94
N ILE A 68 -10.83 -6.44 -1.12
CA ILE A 68 -9.54 -7.06 -1.42
C ILE A 68 -9.78 -8.56 -1.36
N GLU A 69 -9.47 -9.27 -2.44
CA GLU A 69 -9.79 -10.68 -2.56
C GLU A 69 -8.77 -11.44 -3.41
N GLN A 70 -8.74 -12.75 -3.25
CA GLN A 70 -7.96 -13.67 -4.07
C GLN A 70 -8.90 -14.68 -4.70
N ASN A 71 -8.55 -15.15 -5.89
CA ASN A 71 -9.29 -16.22 -6.60
C ASN A 71 -10.77 -15.93 -6.89
N TYR A 72 -11.14 -14.67 -7.09
CA TYR A 72 -12.53 -14.29 -7.41
C TYR A 72 -13.05 -14.93 -8.72
N LYS A 73 -12.19 -15.14 -9.70
CA LYS A 73 -12.51 -15.89 -10.92
C LYS A 73 -11.47 -16.98 -11.09
N TRP A 74 -11.78 -18.17 -10.62
CA TRP A 74 -10.90 -19.30 -10.77
C TRP A 74 -11.06 -19.88 -12.19
N THR A 75 -9.98 -19.91 -12.96
CA THR A 75 -9.85 -20.70 -14.18
C THR A 75 -8.84 -21.81 -13.91
N TRP A 76 -9.04 -22.97 -14.53
CA TRP A 76 -8.22 -24.18 -14.31
C TRP A 76 -6.71 -24.02 -14.59
N ASN A 77 -6.26 -22.85 -14.98
CA ASN A 77 -4.87 -22.56 -15.35
C ASN A 77 -4.01 -21.98 -14.22
N ASP A 78 -4.32 -22.28 -12.96
CA ASP A 78 -3.46 -22.11 -11.77
C ASP A 78 -2.87 -20.71 -11.51
N THR A 79 -3.44 -19.66 -12.05
CA THR A 79 -2.97 -18.31 -11.70
C THR A 79 -3.78 -17.76 -10.55
N VAL A 80 -3.10 -17.54 -9.41
CA VAL A 80 -3.69 -16.86 -8.25
C VAL A 80 -3.77 -15.37 -8.56
N TYR A 81 -4.99 -14.86 -8.70
CA TYR A 81 -5.22 -13.44 -8.90
C TYR A 81 -5.58 -12.78 -7.58
N THR A 82 -4.86 -11.71 -7.24
CA THR A 82 -5.32 -10.76 -6.24
C THR A 82 -6.14 -9.68 -6.95
N VAL A 83 -7.43 -9.62 -6.66
CA VAL A 83 -8.30 -8.57 -7.15
C VAL A 83 -8.38 -7.48 -6.09
N LYS A 84 -8.02 -6.26 -6.45
CA LYS A 84 -8.12 -5.10 -5.57
C LYS A 84 -9.24 -4.20 -6.08
N ASN A 85 -10.01 -3.64 -5.13
CA ASN A 85 -11.03 -2.63 -5.42
C ASN A 85 -12.25 -3.13 -6.23
N ARG A 86 -12.58 -4.42 -6.20
CA ARG A 86 -13.90 -4.87 -6.64
C ARG A 86 -14.97 -4.23 -5.74
N LYS A 87 -16.01 -3.70 -6.34
CA LYS A 87 -17.13 -3.08 -5.62
C LYS A 87 -18.33 -4.00 -5.62
N VAL A 88 -18.97 -4.14 -4.49
CA VAL A 88 -20.19 -4.93 -4.30
C VAL A 88 -21.24 -4.16 -3.54
N LEU A 89 -22.52 -4.46 -3.80
CA LEU A 89 -23.64 -3.90 -3.02
C LEU A 89 -23.78 -4.67 -1.71
N THR A 90 -23.92 -3.96 -0.59
CA THR A 90 -23.97 -4.55 0.74
C THR A 90 -25.21 -5.42 0.98
N ASN A 91 -26.33 -5.15 0.31
CA ASN A 91 -27.56 -5.94 0.44
C ASN A 91 -27.51 -7.30 -0.27
N ASN A 92 -26.55 -7.53 -1.14
CA ASN A 92 -26.40 -8.76 -1.93
C ASN A 92 -25.42 -9.77 -1.33
N HIS A 93 -24.75 -9.41 -0.22
CA HIS A 93 -23.73 -10.21 0.41
C HIS A 93 -23.92 -10.26 1.93
N TYR A 94 -23.31 -11.23 2.59
CA TYR A 94 -23.18 -11.24 4.04
C TYR A 94 -21.88 -10.56 4.42
N PHE A 95 -21.88 -9.85 5.55
CA PHE A 95 -20.69 -9.22 6.11
C PHE A 95 -20.56 -9.60 7.57
N TYR A 96 -19.34 -9.93 7.99
CA TYR A 96 -19.04 -10.35 9.34
C TYR A 96 -17.90 -9.53 9.92
N ARG A 97 -18.08 -9.05 11.14
CA ARG A 97 -17.02 -8.38 11.88
C ARG A 97 -16.40 -9.35 12.88
N LEU A 98 -15.07 -9.34 12.94
CA LEU A 98 -14.31 -10.10 13.90
C LEU A 98 -14.35 -9.39 15.27
N TYR A 99 -14.65 -10.15 16.32
CA TYR A 99 -14.53 -9.72 17.71
C TYR A 99 -13.52 -10.60 18.42
N ILE A 100 -12.57 -10.01 19.12
CA ILE A 100 -11.61 -10.73 19.98
C ILE A 100 -11.85 -10.31 21.41
N ASN A 101 -12.17 -11.27 22.29
CA ASN A 101 -12.57 -10.99 23.67
C ASN A 101 -13.72 -9.97 23.77
N GLY A 102 -14.68 -10.01 22.85
CA GLY A 102 -15.81 -9.10 22.80
C GLY A 102 -15.54 -7.71 22.21
N VAL A 103 -14.28 -7.43 21.82
CA VAL A 103 -13.91 -6.15 21.20
C VAL A 103 -13.93 -6.31 19.68
N ALA A 104 -14.68 -5.44 18.99
CA ALA A 104 -14.74 -5.39 17.53
C ALA A 104 -13.35 -5.05 16.98
N GLN A 105 -12.94 -5.81 15.95
CA GLN A 105 -11.71 -5.54 15.22
C GLN A 105 -12.04 -4.77 13.95
N SER A 106 -11.21 -3.79 13.62
CA SER A 106 -11.24 -3.08 12.35
C SER A 106 -9.84 -3.08 11.78
N LEU A 107 -9.72 -3.12 10.45
CA LEU A 107 -8.46 -2.79 9.80
C LEU A 107 -8.32 -1.28 9.82
N ASP A 108 -7.34 -0.82 10.53
CA ASP A 108 -6.90 0.56 10.46
C ASP A 108 -6.00 0.70 9.21
N ILE A 109 -6.67 0.83 8.05
CA ILE A 109 -5.99 0.96 6.76
C ILE A 109 -5.55 2.40 6.60
N ASP A 110 -4.26 2.62 6.53
CA ASP A 110 -3.71 3.90 6.17
C ASP A 110 -3.94 4.16 4.67
N THR A 111 -4.62 5.24 4.35
CA THR A 111 -4.85 5.73 2.99
C THR A 111 -4.24 7.11 2.76
N THR A 112 -3.60 7.67 3.78
CA THR A 112 -2.94 8.96 3.72
C THR A 112 -1.60 8.80 3.01
N ARG A 113 -1.29 9.73 2.13
CA ARG A 113 -0.01 9.73 1.43
C ARG A 113 1.02 10.55 2.21
N PRO A 114 2.30 10.17 2.16
CA PRO A 114 3.37 11.00 2.69
C PRO A 114 3.34 12.43 2.13
N VAL A 115 3.71 13.39 2.94
CA VAL A 115 3.88 14.79 2.54
C VAL A 115 5.35 15.07 2.32
N ILE A 116 5.68 15.64 1.16
CA ILE A 116 7.02 16.16 0.82
C ILE A 116 6.92 17.69 0.84
N ALA A 117 7.55 18.31 1.82
CA ALA A 117 7.55 19.76 2.02
C ALA A 117 8.96 20.33 1.86
N ASN A 118 9.07 21.64 1.64
CA ASN A 118 10.32 22.39 1.56
C ASN A 118 11.36 21.77 0.62
N ALA A 119 10.88 21.11 -0.45
CA ALA A 119 11.75 20.47 -1.41
C ALA A 119 12.51 21.49 -2.25
N GLY A 120 13.84 21.38 -2.28
CA GLY A 120 14.71 22.33 -2.97
C GLY A 120 16.15 21.84 -3.08
N CYS A 121 17.00 22.68 -3.68
CA CYS A 121 18.44 22.42 -3.79
C CYS A 121 19.24 23.53 -3.13
N GLU A 122 20.28 23.14 -2.42
CA GLU A 122 21.23 24.02 -1.74
C GLU A 122 22.65 23.76 -2.21
N ASN A 123 23.56 24.69 -1.91
CA ASN A 123 25.00 24.57 -2.20
C ASN A 123 25.28 24.25 -3.69
N ILE A 124 24.56 24.91 -4.59
CA ILE A 124 24.69 24.69 -6.02
C ILE A 124 26.04 25.22 -6.50
N THR A 125 26.85 24.34 -7.05
CA THR A 125 28.17 24.63 -7.63
C THR A 125 28.33 23.87 -8.93
N GLY A 126 29.34 24.19 -9.76
CA GLY A 126 29.66 23.43 -10.98
C GLY A 126 30.01 21.95 -10.75
N LYS A 127 30.28 21.55 -9.51
CA LYS A 127 30.58 20.15 -9.14
C LYS A 127 29.39 19.37 -8.64
N GLY A 128 28.35 20.04 -8.17
CA GLY A 128 27.16 19.39 -7.61
C GLY A 128 26.29 20.29 -6.74
N TYR A 129 25.32 19.68 -6.09
CA TYR A 129 24.39 20.36 -5.19
C TYR A 129 23.82 19.36 -4.17
N THR A 130 23.11 19.86 -3.17
CA THR A 130 22.44 19.04 -2.17
C THR A 130 20.93 19.20 -2.33
N VAL A 131 20.21 18.11 -2.53
CA VAL A 131 18.75 18.06 -2.52
C VAL A 131 18.27 17.98 -1.08
N LYS A 132 17.34 18.85 -0.70
CA LYS A 132 16.72 18.89 0.62
C LYS A 132 15.22 18.74 0.51
N ALA A 133 14.60 18.09 1.47
CA ALA A 133 13.16 18.06 1.69
C ALA A 133 12.84 17.64 3.11
N ASP A 134 11.69 18.09 3.62
CA ASP A 134 11.08 17.57 4.83
C ASP A 134 10.01 16.56 4.42
N ILE A 135 9.99 15.40 5.10
CA ILE A 135 9.10 14.30 4.74
C ILE A 135 8.36 13.85 5.99
N SER A 136 7.05 13.80 5.90
CA SER A 136 6.20 13.40 7.02
C SER A 136 5.05 12.51 6.53
N ASP A 137 4.52 11.74 7.46
CA ASP A 137 3.34 10.91 7.25
C ASP A 137 2.56 10.81 8.57
N ASN A 138 1.26 10.46 8.50
CA ASN A 138 0.42 10.25 9.68
C ASN A 138 0.85 9.01 10.50
N ARG A 139 1.59 8.08 9.89
CA ARG A 139 2.14 6.89 10.54
C ARG A 139 3.65 6.83 10.41
N ALA A 140 4.14 6.24 9.32
CA ALA A 140 5.57 6.09 9.10
C ALA A 140 5.92 6.12 7.61
N VAL A 141 6.99 6.82 7.28
CA VAL A 141 7.61 6.78 5.95
C VAL A 141 8.48 5.54 5.86
N ALA A 142 8.14 4.61 4.96
CA ALA A 142 8.89 3.38 4.74
C ALA A 142 10.14 3.60 3.90
N SER A 143 10.06 4.47 2.88
CA SER A 143 11.18 4.74 2.01
C SER A 143 11.08 6.10 1.31
N VAL A 144 12.26 6.65 0.99
CA VAL A 144 12.39 7.83 0.13
C VAL A 144 13.36 7.49 -0.99
N LYS A 145 12.88 7.58 -2.24
CA LYS A 145 13.70 7.41 -3.43
C LYS A 145 13.99 8.78 -4.04
N VAL A 146 15.26 9.04 -4.30
CA VAL A 146 15.72 10.23 -5.04
C VAL A 146 16.29 9.77 -6.36
N SER A 147 15.79 10.30 -7.47
CA SER A 147 16.25 9.99 -8.82
C SER A 147 16.61 11.26 -9.56
N THR A 148 17.83 11.36 -10.07
CA THR A 148 18.32 12.55 -10.76
C THR A 148 18.86 12.20 -12.14
N TYR A 149 18.57 13.05 -13.12
CA TYR A 149 19.13 12.96 -14.46
C TYR A 149 19.42 14.36 -15.03
N PHE A 150 20.34 14.44 -15.97
CA PHE A 150 20.54 15.63 -16.80
C PHE A 150 19.42 15.71 -17.84
N GLU A 151 18.75 16.87 -17.99
CA GLU A 151 17.57 17.01 -18.85
C GLU A 151 17.80 16.57 -20.30
N GLY A 152 19.00 16.81 -20.84
CA GLY A 152 19.41 16.36 -22.17
C GLY A 152 19.74 14.85 -22.28
N ASN A 153 19.72 14.09 -21.17
CA ASN A 153 20.06 12.65 -21.17
C ASN A 153 19.36 11.90 -20.03
N LYS A 154 18.06 11.68 -20.18
CA LYS A 154 17.25 10.93 -19.20
C LYS A 154 17.68 9.46 -19.09
N ALA A 155 18.30 8.88 -20.10
CA ALA A 155 18.78 7.49 -20.07
C ALA A 155 19.83 7.28 -18.98
N LYS A 156 20.60 8.32 -18.62
CA LYS A 156 21.56 8.31 -17.52
C LYS A 156 20.93 8.87 -16.25
N THR A 157 20.03 8.12 -15.64
CA THR A 157 19.41 8.45 -14.34
C THR A 157 20.15 7.76 -13.21
N ILE A 158 20.50 8.50 -12.16
CA ILE A 158 21.06 7.94 -10.92
C ILE A 158 19.97 8.00 -9.86
N SER A 159 19.79 6.88 -9.14
CA SER A 159 18.80 6.77 -8.09
C SER A 159 19.41 6.26 -6.80
N ARG A 160 18.90 6.76 -5.67
CA ARG A 160 19.21 6.26 -4.33
C ARG A 160 17.93 6.11 -3.53
N VAL A 161 17.85 5.03 -2.75
CA VAL A 161 16.73 4.73 -1.84
C VAL A 161 17.23 4.80 -0.40
N TYR A 162 16.46 5.47 0.44
CA TYR A 162 16.62 5.56 1.89
C TYR A 162 15.48 4.78 2.53
N THR A 163 15.77 3.80 3.38
CA THR A 163 14.80 2.84 3.95
C THR A 163 14.58 2.96 5.46
N SER A 164 15.23 3.89 6.13
CA SER A 164 14.99 4.18 7.54
C SER A 164 14.24 5.50 7.67
N ALA A 165 13.39 5.64 8.70
CA ALA A 165 12.54 6.79 8.98
C ALA A 165 13.18 8.14 8.59
N VAL A 166 12.96 8.59 7.37
CA VAL A 166 13.53 9.82 6.83
C VAL A 166 12.52 10.93 7.03
N SER A 167 12.72 11.75 8.05
CA SER A 167 11.94 12.97 8.27
C SER A 167 12.57 14.19 7.61
N SER A 168 13.88 14.15 7.36
CA SER A 168 14.64 15.21 6.69
C SER A 168 15.61 14.61 5.69
N LEU A 169 15.36 14.89 4.41
CA LEU A 169 16.20 14.42 3.32
C LEU A 169 17.39 15.39 3.14
N SER A 170 18.58 14.81 3.01
CA SER A 170 19.79 15.51 2.55
C SER A 170 20.54 14.59 1.59
N HIS A 171 20.39 14.82 0.29
CA HIS A 171 20.94 13.97 -0.76
C HIS A 171 21.93 14.73 -1.63
N PRO A 172 23.24 14.41 -1.60
CA PRO A 172 24.24 15.01 -2.47
C PRO A 172 24.11 14.49 -3.90
N VAL A 173 24.14 15.40 -4.88
CA VAL A 173 24.20 15.10 -6.31
C VAL A 173 25.55 15.56 -6.84
N LYS A 174 26.30 14.63 -7.49
CA LYS A 174 27.53 14.93 -8.19
C LYS A 174 27.26 15.08 -9.68
N VAL A 175 27.52 16.24 -10.24
CA VAL A 175 27.27 16.58 -11.65
C VAL A 175 28.10 15.70 -12.59
N ALA A 176 29.35 15.36 -12.21
CA ALA A 176 30.22 14.46 -12.97
C ALA A 176 29.61 13.07 -13.20
N ASP A 177 28.87 12.52 -12.22
CA ASP A 177 28.22 11.22 -12.32
C ASP A 177 27.12 11.22 -13.40
N LEU A 178 26.54 12.38 -13.70
CA LEU A 178 25.47 12.61 -14.68
C LEU A 178 25.97 13.16 -16.03
N GLY A 179 27.27 13.27 -16.21
CA GLY A 179 27.88 13.68 -17.47
C GLY A 179 28.59 15.02 -17.47
N GLY A 180 28.56 15.76 -16.34
CA GLY A 180 29.38 16.96 -16.15
C GLY A 180 29.09 18.13 -17.10
N LYS A 181 27.82 18.36 -17.45
CA LYS A 181 27.40 19.37 -18.44
C LYS A 181 26.69 20.53 -17.78
N ASP A 182 26.84 21.70 -18.36
CA ASP A 182 25.99 22.86 -18.03
C ASP A 182 24.56 22.61 -18.42
N GLY A 183 23.64 23.05 -17.62
CA GLY A 183 22.22 22.97 -17.90
C GLY A 183 21.36 22.48 -16.76
N TYR A 184 20.18 22.03 -17.06
CA TYR A 184 19.20 21.62 -16.08
C TYR A 184 19.34 20.16 -15.69
N TYR A 185 19.28 19.93 -14.39
CA TYR A 185 19.18 18.62 -13.75
C TYR A 185 17.80 18.48 -13.14
N VAL A 186 17.14 17.36 -13.42
CA VAL A 186 15.80 17.06 -12.92
C VAL A 186 15.91 16.01 -11.85
N THR A 187 15.46 16.33 -10.66
CA THR A 187 15.43 15.42 -9.52
C THR A 187 13.98 15.13 -9.13
N THR A 188 13.63 13.86 -9.03
CA THR A 188 12.35 13.38 -8.50
C THR A 188 12.60 12.77 -7.12
N ILE A 189 11.86 13.25 -6.13
CA ILE A 189 11.77 12.67 -4.80
C ILE A 189 10.46 11.92 -4.72
N THR A 190 10.50 10.61 -4.42
CA THR A 190 9.31 9.78 -4.20
C THR A 190 9.35 9.28 -2.75
N ALA A 191 8.37 9.65 -1.95
CA ALA A 191 8.19 9.13 -0.60
C ALA A 191 7.08 8.07 -0.60
N THR A 192 7.31 6.95 0.10
CA THR A 192 6.35 5.85 0.24
C THR A 192 6.23 5.47 1.70
N ASP A 193 4.99 5.31 2.21
CA ASP A 193 4.69 4.87 3.56
C ASP A 193 4.68 3.32 3.68
N GLU A 194 4.44 2.82 4.89
CA GLU A 194 4.35 1.37 5.16
C GLU A 194 3.09 0.73 4.54
N ALA A 195 2.05 1.50 4.27
CA ALA A 195 0.84 1.02 3.62
C ALA A 195 0.95 0.99 2.08
N GLY A 196 2.04 1.55 1.52
CA GLY A 196 2.30 1.62 0.08
C GLY A 196 1.71 2.86 -0.60
N ASN A 197 1.19 3.85 0.16
CA ASN A 197 0.80 5.12 -0.45
C ASN A 197 2.06 5.93 -0.78
N SER A 198 2.03 6.69 -1.87
CA SER A 198 3.20 7.40 -2.36
C SER A 198 2.88 8.82 -2.79
N SER A 199 3.85 9.71 -2.61
CA SER A 199 3.86 11.07 -3.15
C SER A 199 5.15 11.33 -3.90
N GLU A 200 5.07 12.25 -4.86
CA GLU A 200 6.23 12.67 -5.67
C GLU A 200 6.37 14.18 -5.70
N GLN A 201 7.61 14.65 -5.68
CA GLN A 201 7.98 16.05 -5.90
C GLN A 201 9.12 16.11 -6.91
N VAL A 202 8.99 16.97 -7.92
CA VAL A 202 10.00 17.19 -8.96
C VAL A 202 10.66 18.55 -8.74
N ILE A 203 11.99 18.57 -8.80
CA ILE A 203 12.81 19.78 -8.69
C ILE A 203 13.65 19.90 -9.96
N LYS A 204 13.72 21.08 -10.53
CA LYS A 204 14.58 21.39 -11.67
C LYS A 204 15.64 22.41 -11.25
N THR A 205 16.91 22.05 -11.35
CA THR A 205 18.06 22.85 -10.88
C THR A 205 19.01 23.13 -12.04
N TYR A 206 19.36 24.38 -12.26
CA TYR A 206 20.39 24.75 -13.23
C TYR A 206 21.77 24.69 -12.58
N VAL A 207 22.71 24.07 -13.26
CA VAL A 207 24.13 24.01 -12.85
C VAL A 207 24.99 24.59 -13.97
N ASP A 208 25.86 25.52 -13.60
CA ASP A 208 26.95 26.03 -14.43
C ASP A 208 28.24 25.35 -13.97
N THR A 209 28.92 24.69 -14.90
CA THR A 209 30.15 23.90 -14.61
C THR A 209 31.43 24.66 -14.96
N THR A 210 31.33 25.92 -15.46
CA THR A 210 32.48 26.78 -15.79
C THR A 210 33.06 27.53 -14.60
#